data_cdef3b88348f95ec0c0fac467ee53028
#
_entry.id   cdef3b88348f95ec0c0fac467ee53028
#
_cell.length_a   1.000
_cell.length_b   1.000
_cell.length_c   1.000
_cell.angle_alpha   90.00
_cell.angle_beta   90.00
_cell.angle_gamma   90.00
#
_symmetry.space_group_name_H-M   'P 1'
#
loop_
_entity.id
_entity.type
_entity.pdbx_description
1 polymer ?
#
loop_
_entity_poly.entity_id
_entity_poly.type
_entity_poly.pdbx_seq_one_letter_code
_entity_poly.pdbx_strand_id
1 'polypeptide(L)'
;MQIARVRSMRTSRARHAGLLLGFGLSAFLEGIVLHPIAGLFYMGAWVVTAAGVMLLWSALRGPGPLPSGQDFIGHLLVGAGVSDIVEYLGRHDLSDDWLIFAVGAGFALLGVMLVVTRAEPMVERRSGFDRRSASLLE
;
A
#
# COMPACT_ATOMS: atom_id res chain seq x y z
N MET A 1 -3.73 20.28 19.58
CA MET A 1 -3.65 18.80 19.75
C MET A 1 -4.64 18.00 18.88
N GLN A 2 -5.85 18.49 18.58
CA GLN A 2 -6.85 17.81 17.73
C GLN A 2 -6.41 17.67 16.26
N ILE A 3 -5.80 18.66 15.64
CA ILE A 3 -5.42 18.66 14.22
C ILE A 3 -4.41 17.54 13.89
N ALA A 4 -3.43 17.32 14.78
CA ALA A 4 -2.45 16.24 14.60
C ALA A 4 -3.10 14.83 14.62
N ARG A 5 -4.10 14.64 15.48
CA ARG A 5 -4.84 13.38 15.61
C ARG A 5 -5.68 13.06 14.36
N VAL A 6 -6.35 14.07 13.80
CA VAL A 6 -7.16 13.93 12.58
C VAL A 6 -6.27 13.61 11.37
N ARG A 7 -5.09 14.24 11.29
CA ARG A 7 -4.10 14.01 10.23
C ARG A 7 -3.55 12.58 10.26
N SER A 8 -3.26 12.06 11.45
CA SER A 8 -2.80 10.69 11.66
C SER A 8 -3.83 9.65 11.22
N MET A 9 -5.11 9.85 11.54
CA MET A 9 -6.18 8.92 11.19
C MET A 9 -6.41 8.79 9.68
N ARG A 10 -6.32 9.90 8.93
CA ARG A 10 -6.50 9.89 7.48
C ARG A 10 -5.39 9.12 6.77
N THR A 11 -4.15 9.39 7.14
CA THR A 11 -2.98 8.70 6.58
C THR A 11 -3.04 7.20 6.88
N SER A 12 -3.42 6.83 8.10
CA SER A 12 -3.61 5.43 8.50
C SER A 12 -4.68 4.73 7.66
N ARG A 13 -5.85 5.36 7.47
CA ARG A 13 -6.93 4.79 6.63
C ARG A 13 -6.49 4.56 5.19
N ALA A 14 -5.77 5.51 4.59
CA ALA A 14 -5.30 5.36 3.22
C ALA A 14 -4.24 4.25 3.09
N ARG A 15 -3.39 4.05 4.09
CA ARG A 15 -2.44 2.92 4.13
C ARG A 15 -3.14 1.58 4.22
N HIS A 16 -4.11 1.45 5.12
CA HIS A 16 -4.92 0.23 5.22
C HIS A 16 -5.73 -0.02 3.94
N ALA A 17 -6.23 1.06 3.30
CA ALA A 17 -6.88 0.94 2.01
C ALA A 17 -5.93 0.38 0.94
N GLY A 18 -4.69 0.86 0.87
CA GLY A 18 -3.66 0.33 -0.02
C GLY A 18 -3.41 -1.16 0.22
N LEU A 19 -3.18 -1.56 1.47
CA LEU A 19 -2.97 -2.97 1.84
C LEU A 19 -4.15 -3.86 1.43
N LEU A 20 -5.38 -3.46 1.75
CA LEU A 20 -6.57 -4.26 1.43
C LEU A 20 -6.84 -4.31 -0.07
N LEU A 21 -6.63 -3.22 -0.80
CA LEU A 21 -6.76 -3.19 -2.25
C LEU A 21 -5.70 -4.07 -2.91
N GLY A 22 -4.45 -3.98 -2.47
CA GLY A 22 -3.39 -4.83 -2.99
C GLY A 22 -3.68 -6.31 -2.78
N PHE A 23 -4.04 -6.69 -1.55
CA PHE A 23 -4.39 -8.06 -1.21
C PHE A 23 -5.60 -8.55 -2.01
N GLY A 24 -6.71 -7.81 -2.01
CA GLY A 24 -7.93 -8.24 -2.65
C GLY A 24 -7.83 -8.28 -4.17
N LEU A 25 -7.15 -7.31 -4.81
CA LEU A 25 -6.96 -7.30 -6.27
C LEU A 25 -6.02 -8.41 -6.73
N SER A 26 -4.92 -8.69 -5.99
CA SER A 26 -4.02 -9.81 -6.31
C SER A 26 -4.77 -11.14 -6.22
N ALA A 27 -5.44 -11.39 -5.12
CA ALA A 27 -6.25 -12.59 -4.92
C ALA A 27 -7.35 -12.74 -6.00
N PHE A 28 -7.91 -11.62 -6.46
CA PHE A 28 -8.92 -11.63 -7.51
C PHE A 28 -8.33 -11.98 -8.89
N LEU A 29 -7.17 -11.40 -9.23
CA LEU A 29 -6.48 -11.68 -10.49
C LEU A 29 -6.03 -13.14 -10.57
N GLU A 30 -5.43 -13.65 -9.51
CA GLU A 30 -4.99 -15.06 -9.43
C GLU A 30 -6.16 -16.01 -9.55
N GLY A 31 -7.26 -15.72 -8.86
CA GLY A 31 -8.46 -16.51 -8.93
C GLY A 31 -9.05 -16.59 -10.34
N ILE A 32 -9.05 -15.50 -11.13
CA ILE A 32 -9.52 -15.50 -12.52
C ILE A 32 -8.60 -16.32 -13.43
N VAL A 33 -7.28 -16.20 -13.24
CA VAL A 33 -6.28 -16.78 -14.13
C VAL A 33 -6.07 -18.25 -13.84
N LEU A 34 -6.09 -18.67 -12.58
CA LEU A 34 -5.60 -19.98 -12.16
C LEU A 34 -6.68 -20.98 -11.74
N HIS A 35 -7.87 -20.56 -11.27
CA HIS A 35 -8.86 -21.51 -10.73
C HIS A 35 -10.32 -21.08 -10.89
N PRO A 36 -11.12 -21.70 -11.77
CA PRO A 36 -12.56 -21.43 -11.91
C PRO A 36 -13.43 -22.02 -10.78
N ILE A 37 -12.86 -22.70 -9.77
CA ILE A 37 -13.64 -23.54 -8.86
C ILE A 37 -13.80 -22.95 -7.44
N ALA A 38 -13.14 -21.87 -7.08
CA ALA A 38 -13.11 -21.38 -5.70
C ALA A 38 -14.07 -20.21 -5.43
N GLY A 39 -15.38 -20.40 -5.59
CA GLY A 39 -16.39 -19.35 -5.37
C GLY A 39 -16.30 -18.65 -4.01
N LEU A 40 -15.95 -19.37 -2.93
CA LEU A 40 -15.78 -18.79 -1.59
C LEU A 40 -14.54 -17.88 -1.51
N PHE A 41 -13.46 -18.25 -2.17
CA PHE A 41 -12.24 -17.46 -2.24
C PHE A 41 -12.48 -16.13 -2.98
N TYR A 42 -13.19 -16.18 -4.10
CA TYR A 42 -13.61 -14.99 -4.84
C TYR A 42 -14.49 -14.04 -4.02
N MET A 43 -15.43 -14.59 -3.27
CA MET A 43 -16.25 -13.78 -2.38
C MET A 43 -15.41 -13.09 -1.31
N GLY A 44 -14.44 -13.77 -0.74
CA GLY A 44 -13.48 -13.20 0.21
C GLY A 44 -12.67 -12.07 -0.40
N ALA A 45 -12.06 -12.29 -1.56
CA ALA A 45 -11.30 -11.28 -2.31
C ALA A 45 -12.16 -10.05 -2.64
N TRP A 46 -13.43 -10.27 -3.04
CA TRP A 46 -14.40 -9.21 -3.32
C TRP A 46 -14.70 -8.35 -2.07
N VAL A 47 -14.94 -8.99 -0.94
CA VAL A 47 -15.22 -8.30 0.33
C VAL A 47 -14.01 -7.47 0.77
N VAL A 48 -12.80 -8.03 0.68
CA VAL A 48 -11.56 -7.33 1.04
C VAL A 48 -11.31 -6.14 0.11
N THR A 49 -11.50 -6.32 -1.21
CA THR A 49 -11.37 -5.23 -2.19
C THR A 49 -12.40 -4.13 -1.92
N ALA A 50 -13.66 -4.48 -1.69
CA ALA A 50 -14.71 -3.53 -1.38
C ALA A 50 -14.42 -2.74 -0.09
N ALA A 51 -13.93 -3.41 0.95
CA ALA A 51 -13.48 -2.75 2.19
C ALA A 51 -12.33 -1.78 1.92
N GLY A 52 -11.36 -2.15 1.09
CA GLY A 52 -10.26 -1.28 0.65
C GLY A 52 -10.77 -0.03 -0.07
N VAL A 53 -11.72 -0.17 -1.00
CA VAL A 53 -12.36 0.95 -1.70
C VAL A 53 -13.09 1.87 -0.71
N MET A 54 -13.87 1.31 0.22
CA MET A 54 -14.60 2.09 1.23
C MET A 54 -13.66 2.88 2.14
N LEU A 55 -12.54 2.26 2.56
CA LEU A 55 -11.52 2.95 3.36
C LEU A 55 -10.84 4.06 2.57
N LEU A 56 -10.49 3.81 1.30
CA LEU A 56 -9.92 4.83 0.42
C LEU A 56 -10.90 6.00 0.25
N TRP A 57 -12.16 5.70 -0.03
CA TRP A 57 -13.21 6.72 -0.15
C TRP A 57 -13.36 7.56 1.13
N SER A 58 -13.34 6.90 2.31
CA SER A 58 -13.40 7.61 3.59
C SER A 58 -12.15 8.47 3.83
N ALA A 59 -10.98 8.01 3.39
CA ALA A 59 -9.74 8.77 3.47
C ALA A 59 -9.76 9.99 2.54
N LEU A 60 -10.32 9.87 1.33
CA LEU A 60 -10.43 10.97 0.37
C LEU A 60 -11.36 12.09 0.85
N ARG A 61 -12.45 11.73 1.54
CA ARG A 61 -13.39 12.71 2.10
C ARG A 61 -12.95 13.35 3.42
N GLY A 62 -11.96 12.80 4.09
CA GLY A 62 -11.48 13.32 5.37
C GLY A 62 -10.72 14.65 5.23
N PRO A 63 -10.66 15.48 6.27
CA PRO A 63 -9.84 16.68 6.30
C PRO A 63 -8.34 16.33 6.44
N GLY A 64 -7.46 17.13 5.82
CA GLY A 64 -6.00 16.99 5.94
C GLY A 64 -5.34 16.49 4.63
N PRO A 65 -4.02 16.45 4.56
CA PRO A 65 -3.27 16.00 3.38
C PRO A 65 -3.43 14.48 3.18
N LEU A 66 -3.48 14.07 1.92
CA LEU A 66 -3.37 12.66 1.54
C LEU A 66 -1.94 12.16 1.79
N PRO A 67 -1.75 10.85 2.01
CA PRO A 67 -0.42 10.25 1.98
C PRO A 67 0.21 10.47 0.61
N SER A 68 1.53 10.40 0.53
CA SER A 68 2.22 10.45 -0.77
C SER A 68 1.77 9.26 -1.63
N GLY A 69 1.74 9.45 -2.95
CA GLY A 69 1.45 8.35 -3.87
C GLY A 69 2.40 7.16 -3.67
N GLN A 70 3.67 7.43 -3.38
CA GLN A 70 4.67 6.40 -3.06
C GLN A 70 4.29 5.58 -1.82
N ASP A 71 3.83 6.23 -0.74
CA ASP A 71 3.38 5.55 0.48
C ASP A 71 2.16 4.66 0.21
N PHE A 72 1.22 5.14 -0.60
CA PHE A 72 0.03 4.37 -0.99
C PHE A 72 0.39 3.15 -1.87
N ILE A 73 1.20 3.36 -2.91
CA ILE A 73 1.65 2.30 -3.82
C ILE A 73 2.49 1.27 -3.05
N GLY A 74 3.37 1.72 -2.14
CA GLY A 74 4.14 0.82 -1.29
C GLY A 74 3.24 -0.13 -0.48
N HIS A 75 2.20 0.39 0.17
CA HIS A 75 1.26 -0.44 0.92
C HIS A 75 0.41 -1.35 0.00
N LEU A 76 0.06 -0.90 -1.20
CA LEU A 76 -0.64 -1.72 -2.19
C LEU A 76 0.22 -2.91 -2.63
N LEU A 77 1.51 -2.70 -2.91
CA LEU A 77 2.45 -3.77 -3.26
C LEU A 77 2.67 -4.75 -2.11
N VAL A 78 2.78 -4.25 -0.87
CA VAL A 78 2.85 -5.13 0.31
C VAL A 78 1.60 -6.01 0.40
N GLY A 79 0.41 -5.43 0.21
CA GLY A 79 -0.85 -6.16 0.24
C GLY A 79 -0.92 -7.25 -0.83
N ALA A 80 -0.52 -6.94 -2.07
CA ALA A 80 -0.44 -7.90 -3.17
C ALA A 80 0.54 -9.03 -2.86
N GLY A 81 1.76 -8.70 -2.46
CA GLY A 81 2.76 -9.72 -2.13
C GLY A 81 2.37 -10.63 -0.97
N VAL A 82 1.66 -10.10 0.03
CA VAL A 82 1.11 -10.92 1.13
C VAL A 82 0.02 -11.86 0.61
N SER A 83 -0.83 -11.42 -0.32
CA SER A 83 -1.84 -12.28 -0.96
C SER A 83 -1.21 -13.48 -1.63
N ASP A 84 -0.20 -13.25 -2.48
CA ASP A 84 0.51 -14.29 -3.23
C ASP A 84 1.19 -15.30 -2.28
N ILE A 85 1.82 -14.80 -1.21
CA ILE A 85 2.43 -15.67 -0.18
C ILE A 85 1.39 -16.52 0.54
N VAL A 86 0.24 -15.93 0.91
CA VAL A 86 -0.84 -16.65 1.59
C VAL A 86 -1.43 -17.72 0.67
N GLU A 87 -1.62 -17.41 -0.61
CA GLU A 87 -2.09 -18.39 -1.60
C GLU A 87 -1.10 -19.54 -1.75
N TYR A 88 0.20 -19.24 -1.91
CA TYR A 88 1.23 -20.26 -1.98
C TYR A 88 1.22 -21.19 -0.77
N LEU A 89 1.13 -20.65 0.45
CA LEU A 89 1.09 -21.45 1.68
C LEU A 89 -0.21 -22.26 1.83
N GLY A 90 -1.31 -21.82 1.22
CA GLY A 90 -2.59 -22.52 1.22
C GLY A 90 -2.66 -23.69 0.24
N ARG A 91 -1.73 -23.82 -0.69
CA ARG A 91 -1.66 -24.91 -1.65
C ARG A 91 -0.99 -26.14 -1.02
N HIS A 92 -1.59 -27.29 -1.16
CA HIS A 92 -1.04 -28.55 -0.62
C HIS A 92 0.18 -29.07 -1.39
N ASP A 93 0.39 -28.60 -2.62
CA ASP A 93 1.50 -29.04 -3.48
C ASP A 93 2.48 -27.89 -3.70
N LEU A 94 3.49 -27.83 -2.82
CA LEU A 94 4.47 -26.74 -2.75
C LEU A 94 5.60 -26.87 -3.78
N SER A 95 5.65 -27.98 -4.56
CA SER A 95 6.83 -28.29 -5.37
C SER A 95 6.95 -27.51 -6.66
N ASP A 96 5.83 -27.12 -7.29
CA ASP A 96 5.87 -26.55 -8.65
C ASP A 96 5.64 -25.02 -8.71
N ASP A 97 5.12 -24.40 -7.65
CA ASP A 97 4.67 -23.00 -7.68
C ASP A 97 5.61 -22.02 -6.93
N TRP A 98 6.88 -22.37 -6.70
CA TRP A 98 7.85 -21.48 -6.06
C TRP A 98 7.95 -20.09 -6.72
N LEU A 99 7.57 -19.98 -8.01
CA LEU A 99 7.57 -18.74 -8.75
C LEU A 99 6.54 -17.75 -8.17
N ILE A 100 5.37 -18.21 -7.78
CA ILE A 100 4.33 -17.37 -7.15
C ILE A 100 4.86 -16.81 -5.83
N PHE A 101 5.48 -17.65 -5.01
CA PHE A 101 6.12 -17.22 -3.78
C PHE A 101 7.21 -16.16 -4.04
N ALA A 102 8.07 -16.38 -5.05
CA ALA A 102 9.13 -15.45 -5.38
C ALA A 102 8.60 -14.09 -5.87
N VAL A 103 7.54 -14.10 -6.68
CA VAL A 103 6.87 -12.88 -7.16
C VAL A 103 6.22 -12.14 -5.99
N GLY A 104 5.46 -12.84 -5.14
CA GLY A 104 4.84 -12.26 -3.96
C GLY A 104 5.86 -11.66 -2.98
N ALA A 105 6.94 -12.39 -2.70
CA ALA A 105 8.04 -11.88 -1.89
C ALA A 105 8.70 -10.64 -2.52
N GLY A 106 8.88 -10.63 -3.83
CA GLY A 106 9.39 -9.49 -4.59
C GLY A 106 8.50 -8.25 -4.45
N PHE A 107 7.20 -8.41 -4.61
CA PHE A 107 6.23 -7.31 -4.42
C PHE A 107 6.22 -6.80 -2.97
N ALA A 108 6.22 -7.70 -1.99
CA ALA A 108 6.26 -7.32 -0.59
C ALA A 108 7.54 -6.53 -0.26
N LEU A 109 8.70 -7.00 -0.70
CA LEU A 109 9.98 -6.33 -0.48
C LEU A 109 10.04 -4.96 -1.16
N LEU A 110 9.60 -4.88 -2.43
CA LEU A 110 9.52 -3.61 -3.16
C LEU A 110 8.59 -2.63 -2.47
N GLY A 111 7.43 -3.09 -2.01
CA GLY A 111 6.47 -2.29 -1.27
C GLY A 111 7.05 -1.75 0.03
N VAL A 112 7.71 -2.59 0.83
CA VAL A 112 8.42 -2.17 2.05
C VAL A 112 9.51 -1.16 1.74
N MET A 113 10.31 -1.40 0.69
CA MET A 113 11.35 -0.47 0.26
C MET A 113 10.78 0.91 -0.08
N LEU A 114 9.66 0.97 -0.82
CA LEU A 114 8.99 2.23 -1.15
C LEU A 114 8.45 2.95 0.10
N VAL A 115 7.96 2.22 1.10
CA VAL A 115 7.48 2.80 2.35
C VAL A 115 8.62 3.35 3.21
N VAL A 116 9.75 2.65 3.25
CA VAL A 116 10.92 3.02 4.07
C VAL A 116 11.73 4.14 3.43
N THR A 117 11.94 4.08 2.11
CA THR A 117 12.72 5.08 1.35
C THR A 117 11.95 6.36 1.04
N ARG A 118 11.02 6.77 1.92
CA ARG A 118 10.29 8.04 1.74
C ARG A 118 11.27 9.14 1.38
N ALA A 119 11.08 9.75 0.21
CA ALA A 119 11.80 10.96 -0.13
C ALA A 119 11.51 12.01 0.95
N GLU A 120 12.52 12.42 1.69
CA GLU A 120 12.48 13.58 2.57
C GLU A 120 11.89 14.74 1.75
N PRO A 121 10.83 15.41 2.24
CA PRO A 121 10.27 16.53 1.48
C PRO A 121 11.36 17.59 1.28
N MET A 122 11.59 18.00 0.03
CA MET A 122 12.58 19.02 -0.39
C MET A 122 12.39 20.40 0.27
N VAL A 123 11.53 20.51 1.28
CA VAL A 123 11.19 21.77 1.96
C VAL A 123 12.39 22.32 2.73
N GLU A 124 13.32 21.49 3.17
CA GLU A 124 14.45 21.94 4.00
C GLU A 124 15.57 22.63 3.19
N ARG A 125 15.69 22.34 1.89
CA ARG A 125 16.69 23.02 1.04
C ARG A 125 16.37 24.48 0.74
N ARG A 126 15.10 24.86 0.69
CA ARG A 126 14.70 26.25 0.41
C ARG A 126 14.95 27.19 1.59
N SER A 127 14.77 26.73 2.82
CA SER A 127 15.00 27.56 4.02
C SER A 127 16.49 27.88 4.26
N GLY A 128 17.39 27.02 3.82
CA GLY A 128 18.83 27.23 3.90
C GLY A 128 19.35 28.27 2.87
N PHE A 129 18.70 28.34 1.71
CA PHE A 129 19.08 29.32 0.67
C PHE A 129 18.62 30.75 1.05
N ASP A 130 17.41 30.90 1.56
CA ASP A 130 16.88 32.20 1.98
C ASP A 130 17.66 32.81 3.16
N ARG A 131 18.11 31.98 4.11
CA ARG A 131 18.94 32.49 5.22
C ARG A 131 20.33 32.97 4.78
N ARG A 132 20.94 32.31 3.78
CA ARG A 132 22.24 32.76 3.23
C ARG A 132 22.11 34.04 2.43
N SER A 133 21.01 34.22 1.72
CA SER A 133 20.77 35.43 0.94
C SER A 133 20.51 36.65 1.83
N ALA A 134 19.85 36.45 2.97
CA ALA A 134 19.60 37.55 3.93
C ALA A 134 20.89 38.01 4.65
N SER A 135 21.83 37.11 4.93
CA SER A 135 23.10 37.46 5.59
C SER A 135 24.15 38.16 4.70
N LEU A 136 23.91 38.23 3.39
CA LEU A 136 24.80 38.91 2.44
C LEU A 136 24.36 40.37 2.14
N LEU A 137 23.23 40.80 2.73
CA LEU A 137 22.66 42.14 2.55
C LEU A 137 22.86 43.05 3.78
N GLU A 138 23.48 42.52 4.86
CA GLU A 138 23.96 43.30 6.02
C GLU A 138 25.46 43.57 5.91
#